data_cc27e9d937948373121e9ef7321834b5
#
_entry.id   cc27e9d937948373121e9ef7321834b5
#
_cell.length_a   1.000
_cell.length_b   1.000
_cell.length_c   1.000
_cell.angle_alpha   90.00
_cell.angle_beta   90.00
_cell.angle_gamma   90.00
#
_symmetry.space_group_name_H-M   'P 1'
#
loop_
_entity.id
_entity.type
_entity.pdbx_description
1 polymer ?
#
loop_
_entity_poly.entity_id
_entity_poly.type
_entity_poly.pdbx_seq_one_letter_code
_entity_poly.pdbx_strand_id
1 'polypeptide(L)'
;MRLKGEEGFSIAVIGDGSFSSGVAYEGMNNAGRSGEKIIIVLNDNDMSISRNVGNVANYLARMRTSKPYFDLKDSAKSFLDNVPLVGQPIKNTLARSKKTLRQMMYHSNMFEDFGLKYLGPVDGHDIESLRDVFQRAKEYEKPCL
;
A
#
# COMPACT_ATOMS: atom_id res chain seq x y z
N MET A 1 -12.85 -19.57 4.60
CA MET A 1 -13.20 -18.90 5.84
C MET A 1 -14.64 -18.40 5.81
N ARG A 2 -15.00 -17.35 5.09
CA ARG A 2 -16.37 -16.81 5.09
C ARG A 2 -17.47 -17.84 4.79
N LEU A 3 -17.29 -18.69 3.78
CA LEU A 3 -18.28 -19.74 3.44
C LEU A 3 -18.46 -20.81 4.55
N LYS A 4 -17.49 -20.94 5.44
CA LYS A 4 -17.55 -21.83 6.59
C LYS A 4 -17.92 -21.12 7.90
N GLY A 5 -18.15 -19.80 7.88
CA GLY A 5 -18.39 -19.03 9.09
C GLY A 5 -17.16 -18.92 10.02
N GLU A 6 -15.97 -19.19 9.51
CA GLU A 6 -14.72 -19.10 10.26
C GLU A 6 -14.16 -17.69 10.20
N GLU A 7 -13.75 -17.14 11.34
CA GLU A 7 -13.00 -15.89 11.39
C GLU A 7 -11.53 -16.12 11.05
N GLY A 8 -10.90 -15.14 10.39
CA GLY A 8 -9.48 -15.20 10.07
C GLY A 8 -9.13 -14.41 8.81
N PHE A 9 -7.86 -14.51 8.43
CA PHE A 9 -7.30 -13.85 7.25
C PHE A 9 -6.79 -14.90 6.26
N SER A 10 -6.99 -14.64 4.98
CA SER A 10 -6.30 -15.37 3.92
C SER A 10 -5.02 -14.61 3.58
N ILE A 11 -3.87 -15.28 3.65
CA ILE A 11 -2.57 -14.68 3.35
C ILE A 11 -2.03 -15.32 2.09
N ALA A 12 -1.74 -14.50 1.07
CA ALA A 12 -1.11 -14.92 -0.16
C ALA A 12 0.30 -14.32 -0.25
N VAL A 13 1.32 -15.16 -0.29
CA VAL A 13 2.71 -14.72 -0.49
C VAL A 13 3.07 -14.95 -1.95
N ILE A 14 3.50 -13.90 -2.64
CA ILE A 14 3.83 -13.92 -4.06
C ILE A 14 5.22 -13.30 -4.26
N GLY A 15 6.08 -13.94 -5.03
CA GLY A 15 7.38 -13.39 -5.41
C GLY A 15 7.29 -12.41 -6.59
N ASP A 16 8.28 -11.54 -6.71
CA ASP A 16 8.41 -10.53 -7.77
C ASP A 16 8.39 -11.15 -9.19
N GLY A 17 9.03 -12.30 -9.38
CA GLY A 17 9.00 -13.04 -10.64
C GLY A 17 7.60 -13.54 -11.00
N SER A 18 6.85 -14.08 -10.04
CA SER A 18 5.47 -14.52 -10.23
C SER A 18 4.51 -13.35 -10.39
N PHE A 19 4.83 -12.21 -9.79
CA PHE A 19 4.04 -10.98 -9.90
C PHE A 19 3.98 -10.43 -11.33
N SER A 20 4.95 -10.76 -12.19
CA SER A 20 4.94 -10.37 -13.59
C SER A 20 3.92 -11.15 -14.45
N SER A 21 3.27 -12.18 -13.91
CA SER A 21 2.27 -12.98 -14.62
C SER A 21 0.87 -12.35 -14.61
N GLY A 22 0.10 -12.53 -15.69
CA GLY A 22 -1.27 -11.99 -15.80
C GLY A 22 -2.22 -12.52 -14.72
N VAL A 23 -2.01 -13.75 -14.25
CA VAL A 23 -2.82 -14.38 -13.19
C VAL A 23 -2.74 -13.60 -11.88
N ALA A 24 -1.58 -13.02 -11.55
CA ALA A 24 -1.43 -12.20 -10.35
C ALA A 24 -2.32 -10.95 -10.40
N TYR A 25 -2.41 -10.30 -11.55
CA TYR A 25 -3.26 -9.12 -11.76
C TYR A 25 -4.73 -9.46 -11.68
N GLU A 26 -5.14 -10.57 -12.28
CA GLU A 26 -6.51 -11.06 -12.19
C GLU A 26 -6.88 -11.36 -10.74
N GLY A 27 -6.01 -12.04 -10.01
CA GLY A 27 -6.18 -12.33 -8.58
C GLY A 27 -6.34 -11.05 -7.74
N MET A 28 -5.47 -10.06 -7.95
CA MET A 28 -5.53 -8.77 -7.23
C MET A 28 -6.79 -7.98 -7.56
N ASN A 29 -7.17 -7.92 -8.84
CA ASN A 29 -8.39 -7.24 -9.28
C ASN A 29 -9.64 -7.83 -8.61
N ASN A 30 -9.72 -9.15 -8.50
CA ASN A 30 -10.80 -9.83 -7.81
C ASN A 30 -10.73 -9.63 -6.30
N ALA A 31 -9.53 -9.75 -5.70
CA ALA A 31 -9.31 -9.55 -4.27
C ALA A 31 -9.75 -8.15 -3.82
N GLY A 32 -9.35 -7.10 -4.54
CA GLY A 32 -9.66 -5.72 -4.19
C GLY A 32 -11.16 -5.40 -4.14
N ARG A 33 -11.98 -6.09 -4.93
CA ARG A 33 -13.44 -5.95 -4.93
C ARG A 33 -14.16 -6.90 -3.98
N SER A 34 -13.47 -7.93 -3.49
CA SER A 34 -14.11 -8.99 -2.71
C SER A 34 -14.63 -8.52 -1.36
N GLY A 35 -14.01 -7.50 -0.76
CA GLY A 35 -14.25 -7.09 0.62
C GLY A 35 -13.81 -8.12 1.66
N GLU A 36 -13.11 -9.19 1.24
CA GLU A 36 -12.63 -10.24 2.12
C GLU A 36 -11.36 -9.81 2.86
N LYS A 37 -11.10 -10.42 4.02
CA LYS A 37 -9.88 -10.20 4.82
C LYS A 37 -8.69 -10.92 4.18
N ILE A 38 -8.11 -10.32 3.14
CA ILE A 38 -6.99 -10.88 2.37
C ILE A 38 -5.76 -10.00 2.58
N ILE A 39 -4.65 -10.62 2.94
CA ILE A 39 -3.34 -9.97 3.04
C ILE A 39 -2.46 -10.55 1.93
N ILE A 40 -2.05 -9.72 0.99
CA ILE A 40 -1.13 -10.10 -0.08
C ILE A 40 0.26 -9.62 0.33
N VAL A 41 1.22 -10.53 0.39
CA VAL A 41 2.62 -10.22 0.66
C VAL A 41 3.39 -10.35 -0.62
N LEU A 42 3.77 -9.22 -1.22
CA LEU A 42 4.67 -9.20 -2.36
C LEU A 42 6.11 -9.23 -1.84
N ASN A 43 6.74 -10.41 -1.96
CA ASN A 43 8.13 -10.61 -1.57
C ASN A 43 9.03 -10.27 -2.76
N ASP A 44 9.73 -9.14 -2.67
CA ASP A 44 10.65 -8.65 -3.71
C ASP A 44 12.07 -8.66 -3.16
N ASN A 45 12.87 -9.61 -3.60
CA ASN A 45 14.27 -9.76 -3.23
C ASN A 45 15.23 -9.54 -4.40
N ASP A 46 14.71 -9.03 -5.53
CA ASP A 46 15.45 -8.82 -6.79
C ASP A 46 16.12 -10.10 -7.34
N MET A 47 15.68 -11.26 -6.86
CA MET A 47 16.20 -12.58 -7.23
C MET A 47 15.15 -13.36 -8.01
N SER A 48 15.29 -13.41 -9.32
CA SER A 48 14.51 -14.30 -10.19
C SER A 48 15.44 -15.15 -11.03
N ILE A 49 14.96 -16.28 -11.54
CA ILE A 49 15.72 -17.22 -12.39
C ILE A 49 16.22 -16.50 -13.66
N SER A 50 15.48 -15.54 -14.17
CA SER A 50 15.88 -14.62 -15.22
C SER A 50 15.60 -13.19 -14.80
N ARG A 51 16.30 -12.21 -15.39
CA ARG A 51 16.04 -10.79 -15.11
C ARG A 51 14.55 -10.49 -15.31
N ASN A 52 13.94 -9.88 -14.31
CA ASN A 52 12.59 -9.34 -14.45
C ASN A 52 12.59 -8.28 -15.55
N VAL A 53 11.78 -8.47 -16.57
CA VAL A 53 11.70 -7.58 -17.73
C VAL A 53 10.34 -6.88 -17.78
N GLY A 54 10.32 -5.71 -18.38
CA GLY A 54 9.10 -4.96 -18.62
C GLY A 54 8.81 -3.84 -17.60
N ASN A 55 7.71 -3.13 -17.84
CA ASN A 55 7.37 -1.94 -17.07
C ASN A 55 7.01 -2.25 -15.62
N VAL A 56 6.55 -3.45 -15.33
CA VAL A 56 6.24 -3.89 -13.96
C VAL A 56 7.51 -3.98 -13.13
N ALA A 57 8.58 -4.56 -13.66
CA ALA A 57 9.86 -4.61 -12.98
C ALA A 57 10.40 -3.21 -12.70
N ASN A 58 10.28 -2.31 -13.67
CA ASN A 58 10.65 -0.90 -13.48
C ASN A 58 9.79 -0.20 -12.42
N TYR A 59 8.50 -0.53 -12.35
CA TYR A 59 7.59 0.00 -11.34
C TYR A 59 7.99 -0.45 -9.93
N LEU A 60 8.23 -1.74 -9.73
CA LEU A 60 8.69 -2.29 -8.45
C LEU A 60 10.05 -1.71 -8.04
N ALA A 61 10.99 -1.57 -8.98
CA ALA A 61 12.28 -0.94 -8.72
C ALA A 61 12.14 0.51 -8.22
N ARG A 62 11.22 1.29 -8.80
CA ARG A 62 10.92 2.65 -8.33
C ARG A 62 10.30 2.65 -6.94
N MET A 63 9.44 1.69 -6.63
CA MET A 63 8.83 1.60 -5.30
C MET A 63 9.86 1.26 -4.22
N ARG A 64 10.82 0.40 -4.51
CA ARG A 64 11.95 0.07 -3.61
C ARG A 64 12.80 1.29 -3.27
N THR A 65 13.02 2.17 -4.23
CA THR A 65 13.85 3.37 -4.08
C THR A 65 13.11 4.57 -3.51
N SER A 66 11.78 4.52 -3.45
CA SER A 66 10.98 5.59 -2.84
C SER A 66 11.10 5.51 -1.31
N LYS A 67 11.31 6.67 -0.67
CA LYS A 67 11.30 6.77 0.80
C LYS A 67 10.00 6.16 1.34
N PRO A 68 10.05 5.53 2.54
CA PRO A 68 8.88 4.86 3.08
C PRO A 68 7.65 5.76 3.01
N TYR A 69 6.69 5.34 2.21
CA TYR A 69 5.46 6.07 1.90
C TYR A 69 4.66 6.42 3.17
N PHE A 70 4.82 5.62 4.23
CA PHE A 70 4.16 5.80 5.51
C PHE A 70 4.71 6.95 6.33
N ASP A 71 6.04 7.11 6.42
CA ASP A 71 6.64 8.20 7.19
C ASP A 71 6.22 9.56 6.65
N LEU A 72 6.05 9.65 5.32
CA LEU A 72 5.59 10.87 4.68
C LEU A 72 4.09 11.12 4.91
N LYS A 73 3.27 10.07 4.87
CA LYS A 73 1.82 10.14 5.03
C LYS A 73 1.42 10.44 6.47
N ASP A 74 2.06 9.78 7.43
CA ASP A 74 1.82 9.99 8.86
C ASP A 74 2.40 11.34 9.33
N SER A 75 3.58 11.73 8.84
CA SER A 75 4.16 13.06 9.10
C SER A 75 3.32 14.18 8.51
N ALA A 76 2.80 14.01 7.29
CA ALA A 76 1.93 15.01 6.68
C ALA A 76 0.56 15.08 7.36
N LYS A 77 0.01 13.96 7.85
CA LYS A 77 -1.23 13.93 8.63
C LYS A 77 -1.03 14.62 9.98
N SER A 78 0.02 14.27 10.71
CA SER A 78 0.37 14.92 11.99
C SER A 78 0.62 16.42 11.83
N PHE A 79 1.25 16.84 10.73
CA PHE A 79 1.46 18.26 10.42
C PHE A 79 0.14 18.99 10.14
N LEU A 80 -0.79 18.34 9.42
CA LEU A 80 -2.10 18.91 9.10
C LEU A 80 -3.03 18.99 10.32
N ASP A 81 -2.91 18.04 11.25
CA ASP A 81 -3.72 18.00 12.47
C ASP A 81 -3.21 18.97 13.55
N ASN A 82 -1.92 19.32 13.53
CA ASN A 82 -1.27 20.21 14.50
C ASN A 82 -1.15 21.68 14.05
N VAL A 83 -1.69 22.08 12.87
CA VAL A 83 -1.70 23.49 12.47
C VAL A 83 -2.79 24.24 13.23
N PRO A 84 -2.46 25.15 14.17
CA PRO A 84 -3.47 25.92 14.89
C PRO A 84 -4.30 26.77 13.93
N LEU A 85 -5.60 26.78 14.16
CA LEU A 85 -6.60 27.53 13.41
C LEU A 85 -6.38 29.04 13.59
N VAL A 86 -5.59 29.66 12.72
CA VAL A 86 -5.41 31.12 12.71
C VAL A 86 -6.16 31.72 11.51
N GLY A 87 -7.21 32.51 11.80
CA GLY A 87 -7.82 33.52 10.94
C GLY A 87 -8.55 33.12 9.66
N GLN A 88 -9.67 33.76 9.38
CA GLN A 88 -10.59 33.51 8.25
C GLN A 88 -9.97 33.63 6.83
N PRO A 89 -9.08 34.59 6.52
CA PRO A 89 -8.53 34.71 5.16
C PRO A 89 -7.54 33.60 4.80
N ILE A 90 -6.93 32.95 5.77
CA ILE A 90 -5.97 31.86 5.57
C ILE A 90 -6.68 30.53 5.24
N LYS A 91 -7.96 30.38 5.64
CA LYS A 91 -8.73 29.14 5.40
C LYS A 91 -8.87 28.80 3.91
N ASN A 92 -9.06 29.76 3.04
CA ASN A 92 -9.24 29.51 1.60
C ASN A 92 -7.93 29.17 0.90
N THR A 93 -6.82 29.77 1.32
CA THR A 93 -5.49 29.45 0.80
C THR A 93 -4.99 28.13 1.35
N LEU A 94 -5.24 27.84 2.64
CA LEU A 94 -4.96 26.53 3.23
C LEU A 94 -5.84 25.42 2.64
N ALA A 95 -7.11 25.68 2.36
CA ALA A 95 -7.99 24.68 1.73
C ALA A 95 -7.54 24.35 0.30
N ARG A 96 -7.05 25.35 -0.45
CA ARG A 96 -6.45 25.13 -1.78
C ARG A 96 -5.12 24.40 -1.69
N SER A 97 -4.23 24.79 -0.78
CA SER A 97 -2.97 24.08 -0.56
C SER A 97 -3.20 22.67 0.03
N LYS A 98 -4.17 22.46 0.93
CA LYS A 98 -4.61 21.11 1.37
C LYS A 98 -5.09 20.26 0.21
N LYS A 99 -5.87 20.84 -0.72
CA LYS A 99 -6.35 20.10 -1.90
C LYS A 99 -5.20 19.76 -2.85
N THR A 100 -4.26 20.68 -3.06
CA THR A 100 -3.08 20.47 -3.92
C THR A 100 -2.08 19.51 -3.28
N LEU A 101 -1.80 19.63 -1.97
CA LEU A 101 -1.02 18.64 -1.23
C LEU A 101 -1.70 17.28 -1.22
N ARG A 102 -3.01 17.23 -1.03
CA ARG A 102 -3.79 15.99 -1.09
C ARG A 102 -3.74 15.38 -2.49
N GLN A 103 -3.76 16.18 -3.55
CA GLN A 103 -3.59 15.70 -4.92
C GLN A 103 -2.14 15.29 -5.23
N MET A 104 -1.13 15.95 -4.67
CA MET A 104 0.27 15.52 -4.78
C MET A 104 0.58 14.28 -3.93
N MET A 105 -0.12 14.07 -2.82
CA MET A 105 -0.04 12.87 -1.99
C MET A 105 -0.88 11.71 -2.57
N TYR A 106 -1.85 11.99 -3.44
CA TYR A 106 -2.66 11.00 -4.16
C TYR A 106 -2.00 10.62 -5.49
N HIS A 107 -0.73 10.29 -5.48
CA HIS A 107 -0.27 9.31 -6.44
C HIS A 107 -0.74 7.96 -5.88
N SER A 108 -1.99 7.59 -6.24
CA SER A 108 -2.44 6.23 -5.99
C SER A 108 -1.43 5.33 -6.69
N ASN A 109 -0.93 4.36 -5.97
CA ASN A 109 -0.12 3.35 -6.61
C ASN A 109 -1.05 2.34 -7.30
N MET A 110 -0.52 1.58 -8.24
CA MET A 110 -1.27 0.59 -9.00
C MET A 110 -2.10 -0.34 -8.09
N PHE A 111 -1.63 -0.65 -6.90
CA PHE A 111 -2.32 -1.53 -5.96
C PHE A 111 -3.56 -0.87 -5.34
N GLU A 112 -3.49 0.41 -5.04
CA GLU A 112 -4.64 1.17 -4.56
C GLU A 112 -5.70 1.34 -5.66
N ASP A 113 -5.29 1.43 -6.92
CA ASP A 113 -6.20 1.45 -8.07
C ASP A 113 -6.94 0.11 -8.25
N PHE A 114 -6.32 -1.00 -7.86
CA PHE A 114 -7.00 -2.31 -7.74
C PHE A 114 -7.92 -2.43 -6.52
N GLY A 115 -7.98 -1.42 -5.65
CA GLY A 115 -8.79 -1.44 -4.44
C GLY A 115 -8.12 -2.12 -3.25
N LEU A 116 -6.82 -2.37 -3.33
CA LEU A 116 -6.03 -2.92 -2.23
C LEU A 116 -5.47 -1.78 -1.36
N LYS A 117 -5.45 -1.96 -0.05
CA LYS A 117 -4.72 -1.05 0.82
C LYS A 117 -3.23 -1.37 0.74
N TYR A 118 -2.45 -0.42 0.25
CA TYR A 118 -1.01 -0.57 0.19
C TYR A 118 -0.36 -0.21 1.52
N LEU A 119 0.44 -1.13 2.07
CA LEU A 119 1.11 -1.02 3.36
C LEU A 119 2.65 -1.13 3.28
N GLY A 120 3.23 -0.98 2.11
CA GLY A 120 4.67 -1.10 1.88
C GLY A 120 5.31 0.17 1.30
N PRO A 121 6.57 0.10 0.89
CA PRO A 121 7.47 -1.03 1.08
C PRO A 121 8.01 -1.13 2.52
N VAL A 122 8.31 -2.35 2.95
CA VAL A 122 8.85 -2.64 4.28
C VAL A 122 10.12 -3.47 4.11
N ASP A 123 11.14 -3.22 4.92
CA ASP A 123 12.33 -4.06 4.94
C ASP A 123 12.00 -5.44 5.52
N GLY A 124 12.09 -6.46 4.66
CA GLY A 124 11.80 -7.85 5.03
C GLY A 124 12.78 -8.46 6.04
N HIS A 125 13.89 -7.81 6.33
CA HIS A 125 14.86 -8.22 7.36
C HIS A 125 14.61 -7.54 8.71
N ASP A 126 13.77 -6.51 8.76
CA ASP A 126 13.34 -5.86 9.99
C ASP A 126 12.07 -6.52 10.53
N ILE A 127 12.25 -7.44 11.47
CA ILE A 127 11.15 -8.23 12.05
C ILE A 127 10.16 -7.35 12.84
N GLU A 128 10.62 -6.27 13.47
CA GLU A 128 9.73 -5.37 14.22
C GLU A 128 8.82 -4.61 13.26
N SER A 129 9.37 -4.02 12.22
CA SER A 129 8.59 -3.34 11.18
C SER A 129 7.61 -4.28 10.48
N LEU A 130 8.01 -5.52 10.17
CA LEU A 130 7.12 -6.53 9.61
C LEU A 130 5.95 -6.83 10.55
N ARG A 131 6.23 -7.07 11.83
CA ARG A 131 5.19 -7.33 12.83
C ARG A 131 4.17 -6.21 12.89
N ASP A 132 4.65 -4.96 12.94
CA ASP A 132 3.79 -3.78 13.05
C ASP A 132 2.92 -3.60 11.80
N VAL A 133 3.46 -3.85 10.61
CA VAL A 133 2.69 -3.78 9.37
C VAL A 133 1.65 -4.89 9.30
N PHE A 134 1.99 -6.11 9.68
CA PHE A 134 0.99 -7.19 9.74
C PHE A 134 -0.12 -6.92 10.75
N GLN A 135 0.21 -6.29 11.88
CA GLN A 135 -0.80 -5.90 12.86
C GLN A 135 -1.76 -4.85 12.26
N ARG A 136 -1.23 -3.81 11.60
CA ARG A 136 -2.04 -2.81 10.88
C ARG A 136 -2.89 -3.44 9.78
N ALA A 137 -2.35 -4.39 9.03
CA ALA A 137 -3.10 -5.11 7.99
C ALA A 137 -4.30 -5.86 8.57
N LYS A 138 -4.13 -6.49 9.72
CA LYS A 138 -5.22 -7.19 10.44
C LYS A 138 -6.30 -6.24 10.91
N GLU A 139 -5.94 -5.05 11.41
CA GLU A 139 -6.88 -4.03 11.87
C GLU A 139 -7.70 -3.43 10.72
N TYR A 140 -7.19 -3.49 9.50
CA TYR A 140 -7.84 -2.86 8.35
C TYR A 140 -9.06 -3.63 7.85
N GLU A 141 -9.16 -4.92 8.13
CA GLU A 141 -10.29 -5.80 7.77
C GLU A 141 -10.72 -5.77 6.29
N LYS A 142 -9.84 -5.31 5.39
CA LYS A 142 -10.04 -5.22 3.94
C LYS A 142 -8.83 -5.78 3.22
N PRO A 143 -8.92 -6.05 1.91
CA PRO A 143 -7.77 -6.51 1.15
C PRO A 143 -6.59 -5.54 1.24
N CYS A 144 -5.41 -6.05 1.62
CA CYS A 144 -4.16 -5.29 1.80
C CYS A 144 -3.03 -5.91 0.97
N LEU A 145 -2.04 -5.10 0.58
CA LEU A 145 -0.77 -5.52 -0.01
C LEU A 145 0.37 -4.79 0.67
#